data_6d1738b65d0d1f0b5e5df6699a73c7b2
#
_entry.id   6d1738b65d0d1f0b5e5df6699a73c7b2
#
_cell.length_a   1.000
_cell.length_b   1.000
_cell.length_c   1.000
_cell.angle_alpha   90.00
_cell.angle_beta   90.00
_cell.angle_gamma   90.00
#
_symmetry.space_group_name_H-M   'P 1'
#
loop_
_entity.id
_entity.type
_entity.pdbx_description
1 polymer ?
#
loop_
_entity_poly.entity_id
_entity_poly.type
_entity_poly.pdbx_seq_one_letter_code
_entity_poly.pdbx_strand_id
1 'polypeptide(L)'
;MVPAKSEMIISATVENLENKYVFADCPAMLETNSNIVSEFGIVAAKSVHQEVDKDIPVLVCNPNETDIELPQDLVVGQLTDVEIIPNAFGDEQVRSSMSEGETIQDTDTLPPHLVNLYDNSIEHLDESEQLKLKHFLIDYQDVFSKGDFDIGRTKLCAHRIDTGNARPIKLPPRRLPPDARDAADKIIKDLLDRGLLRHSKSEWASPIVMVRKKDKKTFRLCCDYRACNAVSKSDGYPQPLIEETLQSLGNAKYYSVGDVATGYWQIPMHKDSIDKTAIACRLGLFEWVVMPFGLSSATATFQRLMSTILGEMQYTSCLVYVDDLISYGPD
;
A
#
# COMPACT_ATOMS: atom_id res chain seq x y z
N MET A 1 -14.13 -34.04 -8.38
CA MET A 1 -14.73 -33.92 -7.03
C MET A 1 -13.70 -33.20 -6.14
N VAL A 2 -14.09 -32.12 -5.48
CA VAL A 2 -13.26 -31.38 -4.52
C VAL A 2 -13.74 -31.70 -3.12
N PRO A 3 -12.94 -32.37 -2.27
CA PRO A 3 -13.38 -32.80 -0.94
C PRO A 3 -13.76 -31.60 -0.04
N ALA A 4 -14.62 -31.88 0.93
CA ALA A 4 -15.04 -30.90 1.94
C ALA A 4 -13.84 -30.33 2.71
N LYS A 5 -13.86 -29.02 3.00
CA LYS A 5 -12.80 -28.31 3.76
C LYS A 5 -11.38 -28.61 3.28
N SER A 6 -11.18 -28.68 1.96
CA SER A 6 -9.90 -29.03 1.35
C SER A 6 -9.53 -28.09 0.21
N GLU A 7 -8.24 -28.07 -0.09
CA GLU A 7 -7.67 -27.43 -1.26
C GLU A 7 -7.16 -28.50 -2.22
N MET A 8 -7.32 -28.26 -3.52
CA MET A 8 -6.89 -29.18 -4.57
C MET A 8 -6.40 -28.41 -5.78
N ILE A 9 -5.32 -28.89 -6.40
CA ILE A 9 -4.90 -28.38 -7.70
C ILE A 9 -5.63 -29.18 -8.79
N ILE A 10 -6.36 -28.47 -9.63
CA ILE A 10 -7.00 -29.04 -10.83
C ILE A 10 -6.27 -28.58 -12.08
N SER A 11 -6.36 -29.38 -13.15
CA SER A 11 -5.87 -28.95 -14.47
C SER A 11 -7.02 -28.30 -15.23
N ALA A 12 -6.83 -27.06 -15.65
CA ALA A 12 -7.78 -26.32 -16.47
C ALA A 12 -7.24 -26.18 -17.90
N THR A 13 -8.06 -26.54 -18.89
CA THR A 13 -7.67 -26.40 -20.31
C THR A 13 -7.96 -24.98 -20.78
N VAL A 14 -6.99 -24.38 -21.47
CA VAL A 14 -7.13 -23.04 -22.03
C VAL A 14 -7.79 -23.15 -23.41
N GLU A 15 -8.99 -22.59 -23.55
CA GLU A 15 -9.68 -22.49 -24.84
C GLU A 15 -9.26 -21.21 -25.59
N ASN A 16 -9.42 -21.23 -26.94
CA ASN A 16 -9.11 -20.09 -27.84
C ASN A 16 -7.63 -19.70 -27.97
N LEU A 17 -6.71 -20.65 -27.76
CA LEU A 17 -5.28 -20.47 -28.09
C LEU A 17 -5.00 -20.30 -29.62
N GLU A 18 -6.05 -20.20 -30.46
CA GLU A 18 -5.86 -20.04 -31.92
C GLU A 18 -5.18 -18.71 -32.32
N ASN A 19 -5.21 -17.70 -31.47
CA ASN A 19 -4.37 -16.53 -31.59
C ASN A 19 -2.99 -16.78 -30.97
N LYS A 20 -2.19 -17.62 -31.61
CA LYS A 20 -0.81 -18.03 -31.24
C LYS A 20 0.18 -16.92 -30.92
N TYR A 21 -0.21 -15.66 -30.97
CA TYR A 21 0.65 -14.49 -30.73
C TYR A 21 0.44 -13.81 -29.37
N VAL A 22 -0.56 -14.23 -28.59
CA VAL A 22 -0.94 -13.50 -27.36
C VAL A 22 -0.20 -14.01 -26.13
N PHE A 23 0.18 -15.30 -26.06
CA PHE A 23 0.73 -15.89 -24.82
C PHE A 23 2.06 -16.62 -24.96
N ALA A 24 2.64 -16.70 -26.18
CA ALA A 24 3.80 -17.59 -26.44
C ALA A 24 5.07 -17.19 -25.69
N ASP A 25 5.22 -15.93 -25.24
CA ASP A 25 6.36 -15.42 -24.48
C ASP A 25 5.97 -14.34 -23.47
N CYS A 26 4.68 -14.22 -23.12
CA CYS A 26 4.20 -13.25 -22.15
C CYS A 26 3.53 -13.96 -20.97
N PRO A 27 3.84 -13.57 -19.72
CA PRO A 27 3.15 -14.11 -18.57
C PRO A 27 1.68 -13.67 -18.57
N ALA A 28 0.81 -14.56 -18.15
CA ALA A 28 -0.61 -14.29 -18.04
C ALA A 28 -1.13 -14.52 -16.63
N MET A 29 -2.06 -13.69 -16.21
CA MET A 29 -2.74 -13.81 -14.92
C MET A 29 -4.11 -14.46 -15.12
N LEU A 30 -4.40 -15.49 -14.33
CA LEU A 30 -5.72 -16.08 -14.24
C LEU A 30 -6.61 -15.23 -13.34
N GLU A 31 -7.63 -14.60 -13.90
CA GLU A 31 -8.73 -13.98 -13.17
C GLU A 31 -9.88 -14.98 -13.03
N THR A 32 -10.23 -15.30 -11.80
CA THR A 32 -11.23 -16.33 -11.50
C THR A 32 -12.67 -15.84 -11.76
N ASN A 33 -13.53 -16.73 -12.23
CA ASN A 33 -14.93 -16.43 -12.49
C ASN A 33 -15.72 -16.38 -11.17
N SER A 34 -16.29 -15.22 -10.84
CA SER A 34 -17.12 -15.02 -9.64
C SER A 34 -18.37 -15.94 -9.58
N ASN A 35 -18.82 -16.47 -10.71
CA ASN A 35 -19.96 -17.38 -10.74
C ASN A 35 -19.64 -18.72 -10.06
N ILE A 36 -18.38 -19.15 -10.01
CA ILE A 36 -17.99 -20.38 -9.32
C ILE A 36 -18.30 -20.29 -7.82
N VAL A 37 -18.07 -19.13 -7.23
CA VAL A 37 -18.36 -18.87 -5.81
C VAL A 37 -19.87 -18.89 -5.58
N SER A 38 -20.66 -18.28 -6.47
CA SER A 38 -22.12 -18.17 -6.29
C SER A 38 -22.86 -19.48 -6.58
N GLU A 39 -22.37 -20.30 -7.53
CA GLU A 39 -23.06 -21.55 -7.94
C GLU A 39 -22.62 -22.78 -7.15
N PHE A 40 -21.31 -22.84 -6.83
CA PHE A 40 -20.72 -24.03 -6.20
C PHE A 40 -20.17 -23.76 -4.80
N GLY A 41 -20.07 -22.49 -4.37
CA GLY A 41 -19.45 -22.12 -3.10
C GLY A 41 -17.95 -22.42 -3.03
N ILE A 42 -17.27 -22.52 -4.18
CA ILE A 42 -15.84 -22.84 -4.29
C ILE A 42 -15.08 -21.58 -4.67
N VAL A 43 -13.88 -21.42 -4.11
CA VAL A 43 -12.96 -20.34 -4.45
C VAL A 43 -11.81 -20.89 -5.28
N ALA A 44 -11.57 -20.30 -6.45
CA ALA A 44 -10.37 -20.59 -7.23
C ALA A 44 -9.36 -19.46 -7.01
N ALA A 45 -8.08 -19.80 -6.82
CA ALA A 45 -7.03 -18.83 -6.57
C ALA A 45 -6.63 -18.12 -7.86
N LYS A 46 -6.42 -16.79 -7.78
CA LYS A 46 -5.74 -16.03 -8.83
C LYS A 46 -4.28 -16.47 -8.89
N SER A 47 -3.77 -16.71 -10.07
CA SER A 47 -2.38 -17.14 -10.28
C SER A 47 -1.77 -16.48 -11.50
N VAL A 48 -0.45 -16.28 -11.46
CA VAL A 48 0.34 -15.79 -12.61
C VAL A 48 1.13 -16.95 -13.17
N HIS A 49 0.98 -17.20 -14.47
CA HIS A 49 1.66 -18.25 -15.22
C HIS A 49 2.71 -17.59 -16.12
N GLN A 50 3.97 -17.99 -16.00
CA GLN A 50 5.07 -17.45 -16.83
C GLN A 50 5.00 -17.97 -18.25
N GLU A 51 4.54 -19.20 -18.41
CA GLU A 51 4.27 -19.85 -19.69
C GLU A 51 2.85 -20.39 -19.63
N VAL A 52 2.06 -20.15 -20.67
CA VAL A 52 0.71 -20.63 -20.78
C VAL A 52 0.67 -21.77 -21.77
N ASP A 53 0.64 -22.97 -21.23
CA ASP A 53 0.40 -24.20 -22.01
C ASP A 53 -1.11 -24.43 -22.24
N LYS A 54 -1.41 -25.48 -22.99
CA LYS A 54 -2.80 -25.92 -23.22
C LYS A 54 -3.55 -26.19 -21.92
N ASP A 55 -2.85 -26.70 -20.91
CA ASP A 55 -3.40 -27.00 -19.59
C ASP A 55 -2.60 -26.28 -18.51
N ILE A 56 -3.27 -25.54 -17.63
CA ILE A 56 -2.67 -24.81 -16.54
C ILE A 56 -3.17 -25.35 -15.19
N PRO A 57 -2.30 -25.39 -14.15
CA PRO A 57 -2.70 -25.75 -12.79
C PRO A 57 -3.48 -24.62 -12.14
N VAL A 58 -4.63 -24.92 -11.56
CA VAL A 58 -5.47 -23.97 -10.82
C VAL A 58 -5.73 -24.52 -9.42
N LEU A 59 -5.39 -23.75 -8.41
CA LEU A 59 -5.71 -24.09 -7.02
C LEU A 59 -7.16 -23.75 -6.74
N VAL A 60 -7.93 -24.74 -6.27
CA VAL A 60 -9.34 -24.62 -5.91
C VAL A 60 -9.53 -25.00 -4.45
N CYS A 61 -10.22 -24.17 -3.70
CA CYS A 61 -10.55 -24.38 -2.30
C CYS A 61 -12.06 -24.62 -2.14
N ASN A 62 -12.44 -25.70 -1.45
CA ASN A 62 -13.81 -26.00 -1.06
C ASN A 62 -14.00 -25.69 0.43
N PRO A 63 -14.55 -24.55 0.81
CA PRO A 63 -14.81 -24.20 2.22
C PRO A 63 -16.03 -24.89 2.81
N ASN A 64 -16.84 -25.58 1.98
CA ASN A 64 -18.08 -26.21 2.39
C ASN A 64 -17.85 -27.49 3.19
N GLU A 65 -18.87 -27.93 3.91
CA GLU A 65 -18.83 -29.15 4.72
C GLU A 65 -19.11 -30.43 3.91
N THR A 66 -19.38 -30.29 2.62
CA THR A 66 -19.69 -31.41 1.70
C THR A 66 -18.74 -31.40 0.52
N ASP A 67 -18.45 -32.57 -0.02
CA ASP A 67 -17.72 -32.73 -1.27
C ASP A 67 -18.50 -32.13 -2.43
N ILE A 68 -17.81 -31.48 -3.36
CA ILE A 68 -18.41 -30.83 -4.52
C ILE A 68 -17.83 -31.40 -5.80
N GLU A 69 -18.76 -31.82 -6.69
CA GLU A 69 -18.42 -32.28 -8.03
C GLU A 69 -18.47 -31.10 -9.01
N LEU A 70 -17.34 -30.81 -9.65
CA LEU A 70 -17.24 -29.75 -10.66
C LEU A 70 -17.62 -30.33 -12.03
N PRO A 71 -18.48 -29.63 -12.79
CA PRO A 71 -18.77 -29.99 -14.18
C PRO A 71 -17.49 -29.98 -15.02
N GLN A 72 -17.42 -30.84 -16.03
CA GLN A 72 -16.25 -30.98 -16.90
C GLN A 72 -16.01 -29.72 -17.75
N ASP A 73 -17.07 -29.01 -18.11
CA ASP A 73 -17.03 -27.82 -18.97
C ASP A 73 -17.16 -26.52 -18.16
N LEU A 74 -16.78 -26.53 -16.86
CA LEU A 74 -16.86 -25.37 -16.02
C LEU A 74 -15.78 -24.34 -16.39
N VAL A 75 -16.17 -23.11 -16.72
CA VAL A 75 -15.25 -22.00 -16.98
C VAL A 75 -14.71 -21.46 -15.66
N VAL A 76 -13.47 -21.79 -15.33
CA VAL A 76 -12.82 -21.45 -14.06
C VAL A 76 -12.41 -19.97 -14.00
N GLY A 77 -12.04 -19.38 -15.13
CA GLY A 77 -11.61 -18.00 -15.17
C GLY A 77 -11.22 -17.53 -16.57
N GLN A 78 -10.65 -16.36 -16.64
CA GLN A 78 -10.13 -15.76 -17.86
C GLN A 78 -8.64 -15.44 -17.69
N LEU A 79 -7.84 -15.72 -18.71
CA LEU A 79 -6.43 -15.31 -18.76
C LEU A 79 -6.30 -13.93 -19.38
N THR A 80 -5.55 -13.07 -18.71
CA THR A 80 -5.20 -11.73 -19.17
C THR A 80 -3.69 -11.56 -19.24
N ASP A 81 -3.19 -10.89 -20.26
CA ASP A 81 -1.77 -10.57 -20.38
C ASP A 81 -1.33 -9.68 -19.23
N VAL A 82 -0.17 -9.98 -18.65
CA VAL A 82 0.45 -9.14 -17.62
C VAL A 82 1.90 -8.84 -17.99
N GLU A 83 2.29 -7.59 -17.83
CA GLU A 83 3.67 -7.18 -17.96
C GLU A 83 4.38 -7.42 -16.62
N ILE A 84 5.28 -8.41 -16.58
CA ILE A 84 6.16 -8.60 -15.41
C ILE A 84 7.17 -7.47 -15.42
N ILE A 85 7.05 -6.55 -14.47
CA ILE A 85 8.07 -5.55 -14.22
C ILE A 85 9.23 -6.26 -13.50
N PRO A 86 10.40 -6.44 -14.14
CA PRO A 86 11.54 -7.10 -13.52
C PRO A 86 11.93 -6.35 -12.24
N ASN A 87 12.09 -7.05 -11.13
CA ASN A 87 12.43 -6.49 -9.81
C ASN A 87 11.31 -5.69 -9.10
N ALA A 88 10.05 -5.93 -9.39
CA ALA A 88 8.96 -5.43 -8.54
C ALA A 88 9.03 -6.01 -7.11
N PHE A 89 9.53 -7.23 -6.97
CA PHE A 89 9.89 -7.87 -5.71
C PHE A 89 11.38 -8.19 -5.80
N GLY A 90 12.21 -7.61 -4.92
CA GLY A 90 13.60 -8.05 -4.78
C GLY A 90 13.63 -9.56 -4.55
N ASP A 91 14.77 -10.22 -4.92
CA ASP A 91 15.04 -11.65 -4.72
C ASP A 91 14.99 -12.06 -3.23
N GLU A 92 13.84 -11.92 -2.60
CA GLU A 92 13.52 -12.66 -1.39
C GLU A 92 12.62 -13.81 -1.81
N GLN A 93 13.24 -14.98 -1.85
CA GLN A 93 12.57 -16.26 -1.96
C GLN A 93 11.35 -16.25 -1.02
N VAL A 94 10.17 -16.37 -1.60
CA VAL A 94 8.98 -16.78 -0.86
C VAL A 94 9.35 -18.13 -0.25
N ARG A 95 9.73 -18.12 1.00
CA ARG A 95 9.96 -19.32 1.80
C ARG A 95 8.63 -20.02 2.02
N SER A 96 8.22 -20.83 1.05
CA SER A 96 7.40 -21.98 1.35
C SER A 96 8.33 -23.01 2.02
N SER A 97 8.49 -22.91 3.32
CA SER A 97 9.09 -23.96 4.11
C SER A 97 8.33 -24.10 5.40
N MET A 98 7.30 -24.91 5.36
CA MET A 98 7.03 -25.76 6.52
C MET A 98 8.17 -26.77 6.55
N SER A 99 9.29 -26.44 7.18
CA SER A 99 10.29 -27.39 7.63
C SER A 99 10.06 -27.60 9.11
N GLU A 100 9.60 -28.80 9.44
CA GLU A 100 9.70 -29.34 10.77
C GLU A 100 11.16 -29.27 11.22
N GLY A 101 11.42 -28.64 12.36
CA GLY A 101 12.65 -28.79 13.14
C GLY A 101 13.67 -27.67 13.02
N GLU A 102 13.35 -26.46 13.42
CA GLU A 102 14.35 -25.55 13.96
C GLU A 102 14.03 -25.23 15.41
N THR A 103 15.02 -25.48 16.25
CA THR A 103 15.07 -25.23 17.69
C THR A 103 14.60 -23.81 17.97
N ILE A 104 13.51 -23.65 18.68
CA ILE A 104 12.99 -22.42 19.23
C ILE A 104 14.12 -21.79 20.06
N GLN A 105 14.79 -20.79 19.51
CA GLN A 105 15.53 -19.84 20.33
C GLN A 105 14.49 -19.02 21.08
N ASP A 106 14.59 -19.07 22.40
CA ASP A 106 13.75 -18.39 23.37
C ASP A 106 13.88 -16.86 23.21
N THR A 107 13.17 -16.28 22.22
CA THR A 107 13.02 -14.84 22.03
C THR A 107 11.59 -14.43 22.38
N ASP A 108 11.16 -14.77 23.59
CA ASP A 108 9.86 -14.37 24.14
C ASP A 108 9.87 -12.89 24.59
N THR A 109 10.83 -12.11 24.13
CA THR A 109 10.99 -10.71 24.51
C THR A 109 10.43 -9.79 23.44
N LEU A 110 9.40 -9.04 23.81
CA LEU A 110 8.79 -8.03 22.93
C LEU A 110 9.81 -6.96 22.53
N PRO A 111 9.92 -6.59 21.24
CA PRO A 111 10.80 -5.52 20.78
C PRO A 111 10.50 -4.18 21.47
N PRO A 112 11.53 -3.36 21.83
CA PRO A 112 11.33 -2.12 22.59
C PRO A 112 10.36 -1.12 21.96
N HIS A 113 10.28 -1.07 20.63
CA HIS A 113 9.38 -0.17 19.91
C HIS A 113 7.91 -0.61 19.95
N LEU A 114 7.62 -1.87 20.33
CA LEU A 114 6.27 -2.43 20.43
C LEU A 114 5.73 -2.51 21.86
N VAL A 115 6.58 -2.24 22.87
CA VAL A 115 6.17 -2.31 24.28
C VAL A 115 4.97 -1.38 24.56
N ASN A 116 5.06 -0.13 24.16
CA ASN A 116 3.96 0.83 24.36
C ASN A 116 2.68 0.44 23.61
N LEU A 117 2.80 -0.13 22.42
CA LEU A 117 1.64 -0.63 21.67
C LEU A 117 0.98 -1.79 22.41
N TYR A 118 1.78 -2.74 22.87
CA TYR A 118 1.30 -3.88 23.64
C TYR A 118 0.60 -3.42 24.93
N ASP A 119 1.28 -2.60 25.75
CA ASP A 119 0.75 -2.11 27.02
C ASP A 119 -0.59 -1.36 26.88
N ASN A 120 -0.73 -0.59 25.81
CA ASN A 120 -1.99 0.14 25.53
C ASN A 120 -3.11 -0.77 24.98
N SER A 121 -2.76 -1.95 24.47
CA SER A 121 -3.72 -2.85 23.82
C SER A 121 -4.25 -3.95 24.75
N ILE A 122 -3.58 -4.23 25.87
CA ILE A 122 -3.95 -5.35 26.75
C ILE A 122 -5.02 -5.06 27.78
N GLU A 123 -5.42 -3.78 27.95
CA GLU A 123 -6.32 -3.35 29.06
C GLU A 123 -7.65 -4.11 29.10
N HIS A 124 -8.14 -4.57 27.94
CA HIS A 124 -9.44 -5.25 27.81
C HIS A 124 -9.31 -6.72 27.35
N LEU A 125 -8.09 -7.26 27.29
CA LEU A 125 -7.82 -8.62 26.81
C LEU A 125 -7.59 -9.58 27.99
N ASP A 126 -8.08 -10.81 27.86
CA ASP A 126 -7.75 -11.88 28.78
C ASP A 126 -6.29 -12.37 28.61
N GLU A 127 -5.79 -13.20 29.54
CA GLU A 127 -4.40 -13.68 29.52
C GLU A 127 -4.07 -14.47 28.24
N SER A 128 -5.03 -15.21 27.69
CA SER A 128 -4.84 -15.97 26.43
C SER A 128 -4.74 -15.05 25.23
N GLU A 129 -5.58 -14.01 25.18
CA GLU A 129 -5.60 -12.99 24.14
C GLU A 129 -4.33 -12.12 24.19
N GLN A 130 -3.88 -11.75 25.40
CA GLN A 130 -2.62 -11.03 25.59
C GLN A 130 -1.43 -11.81 25.05
N LEU A 131 -1.39 -13.13 25.28
CA LEU A 131 -0.33 -13.99 24.78
C LEU A 131 -0.35 -14.09 23.24
N LYS A 132 -1.55 -14.22 22.64
CA LYS A 132 -1.71 -14.19 21.17
C LYS A 132 -1.25 -12.88 20.57
N LEU A 133 -1.63 -11.75 21.19
CA LEU A 133 -1.20 -10.42 20.74
C LEU A 133 0.32 -10.27 20.83
N LYS A 134 0.94 -10.75 21.91
CA LYS A 134 2.39 -10.70 22.10
C LYS A 134 3.11 -11.47 20.98
N HIS A 135 2.70 -12.71 20.71
CA HIS A 135 3.27 -13.51 19.62
C HIS A 135 3.07 -12.83 18.27
N PHE A 136 1.86 -12.33 17.97
CA PHE A 136 1.59 -11.60 16.76
C PHE A 136 2.53 -10.40 16.57
N LEU A 137 2.75 -9.60 17.61
CA LEU A 137 3.65 -8.44 17.54
C LEU A 137 5.13 -8.84 17.36
N ILE A 138 5.54 -9.99 17.88
CA ILE A 138 6.89 -10.52 17.68
C ILE A 138 7.05 -11.04 16.25
N ASP A 139 6.08 -11.79 15.74
CA ASP A 139 6.13 -12.39 14.40
C ASP A 139 6.11 -11.33 13.29
N TYR A 140 5.37 -10.24 13.49
CA TYR A 140 5.21 -9.15 12.52
C TYR A 140 5.94 -7.86 12.90
N GLN A 141 6.98 -7.93 13.75
CA GLN A 141 7.67 -6.75 14.27
C GLN A 141 8.29 -5.82 13.23
N ASP A 142 8.63 -6.35 12.07
CA ASP A 142 9.22 -5.62 10.94
C ASP A 142 8.19 -4.81 10.14
N VAL A 143 6.90 -5.08 10.31
CA VAL A 143 5.80 -4.28 9.72
C VAL A 143 5.59 -2.97 10.49
N PHE A 144 5.96 -2.96 11.77
CA PHE A 144 5.78 -1.78 12.63
C PHE A 144 6.97 -0.84 12.58
N SER A 145 6.72 0.42 12.30
CA SER A 145 7.75 1.45 12.23
C SER A 145 8.46 1.65 13.57
N LYS A 146 9.79 1.70 13.55
CA LYS A 146 10.64 1.97 14.72
C LYS A 146 10.83 3.47 14.99
N GLY A 147 10.28 4.33 14.13
CA GLY A 147 10.35 5.78 14.28
C GLY A 147 9.89 6.53 13.03
N ASP A 148 9.79 7.85 13.13
CA ASP A 148 9.20 8.76 12.11
C ASP A 148 9.76 8.63 10.68
N PHE A 149 10.95 8.05 10.53
CA PHE A 149 11.66 7.90 9.25
C PHE A 149 11.99 6.46 8.89
N ASP A 150 11.49 5.50 9.66
CA ASP A 150 11.56 4.09 9.32
C ASP A 150 10.39 3.78 8.37
N ILE A 151 10.57 4.17 7.13
CA ILE A 151 9.55 4.09 6.08
C ILE A 151 10.06 3.29 4.90
N GLY A 152 9.23 2.36 4.43
CA GLY A 152 9.45 1.65 3.18
C GLY A 152 9.22 2.51 1.94
N ARG A 153 9.36 1.91 0.77
CA ARG A 153 8.96 2.52 -0.52
C ARG A 153 8.18 1.51 -1.32
N THR A 154 6.97 1.89 -1.73
CA THR A 154 6.18 1.06 -2.63
C THR A 154 6.75 1.05 -4.04
N LYS A 155 6.63 -0.09 -4.70
CA LYS A 155 6.92 -0.26 -6.13
C LYS A 155 5.64 -0.36 -6.96
N LEU A 156 4.47 -0.41 -6.32
CA LEU A 156 3.18 -0.62 -6.97
C LEU A 156 2.70 0.59 -7.77
N CYS A 157 3.10 1.79 -7.36
CA CYS A 157 2.73 3.01 -8.08
C CYS A 157 3.77 4.11 -7.88
N ALA A 158 3.71 5.13 -8.75
CA ALA A 158 4.45 6.37 -8.61
C ALA A 158 3.51 7.55 -8.82
N HIS A 159 3.66 8.61 -8.00
CA HIS A 159 2.80 9.78 -8.11
C HIS A 159 3.18 10.63 -9.32
N ARG A 160 2.18 10.96 -10.14
CA ARG A 160 2.34 11.78 -11.35
C ARG A 160 1.58 13.09 -11.22
N ILE A 161 2.22 14.20 -11.61
CA ILE A 161 1.61 15.52 -11.71
C ILE A 161 1.42 15.85 -13.19
N ASP A 162 0.18 15.87 -13.66
CA ASP A 162 -0.15 16.25 -15.03
C ASP A 162 -0.54 17.72 -15.07
N THR A 163 0.34 18.55 -15.60
CA THR A 163 0.11 19.99 -15.81
C THR A 163 -0.27 20.33 -17.26
N GLY A 164 -0.50 19.31 -18.10
CA GLY A 164 -0.73 19.52 -19.52
C GLY A 164 0.39 20.37 -20.16
N ASN A 165 -0.01 21.41 -20.90
CA ASN A 165 0.90 22.34 -21.56
C ASN A 165 1.16 23.62 -20.74
N ALA A 166 0.90 23.61 -19.42
CA ALA A 166 1.15 24.77 -18.57
C ALA A 166 2.64 25.08 -18.50
N ARG A 167 2.96 26.37 -18.58
CA ARG A 167 4.33 26.84 -18.40
C ARG A 167 4.76 26.66 -16.94
N PRO A 168 6.04 26.37 -16.68
CA PRO A 168 6.57 26.30 -15.33
C PRO A 168 6.26 27.56 -14.52
N ILE A 169 5.83 27.37 -13.28
CA ILE A 169 5.51 28.44 -12.34
C ILE A 169 6.64 28.53 -11.33
N LYS A 170 7.25 29.72 -11.24
CA LYS A 170 8.35 30.01 -10.34
C LYS A 170 7.94 31.09 -9.35
N LEU A 171 7.71 30.69 -8.10
CA LEU A 171 7.44 31.61 -7.00
C LEU A 171 8.69 31.83 -6.15
N PRO A 172 8.92 33.08 -5.68
CA PRO A 172 10.08 33.38 -4.83
C PRO A 172 9.93 32.74 -3.45
N PRO A 173 11.05 32.42 -2.75
CA PRO A 173 11.01 31.94 -1.38
C PRO A 173 10.40 33.00 -0.46
N ARG A 174 9.66 32.54 0.57
CA ARG A 174 9.07 33.43 1.58
C ARG A 174 10.07 33.75 2.68
N ARG A 175 9.97 34.97 3.22
CA ARG A 175 10.71 35.35 4.43
C ARG A 175 10.13 34.61 5.63
N LEU A 176 10.97 33.89 6.35
CA LEU A 176 10.61 33.18 7.58
C LEU A 176 11.12 33.93 8.81
N PRO A 177 10.43 33.92 9.96
CA PRO A 177 10.96 34.35 11.25
C PRO A 177 12.23 33.57 11.60
N PRO A 178 13.11 34.13 12.45
CA PRO A 178 14.42 33.49 12.74
C PRO A 178 14.32 32.06 13.25
N ASP A 179 13.44 31.80 14.23
CA ASP A 179 13.18 30.48 14.81
C ASP A 179 12.67 29.45 13.77
N ALA A 180 11.71 29.86 12.95
CA ALA A 180 11.17 29.03 11.87
C ALA A 180 12.19 28.78 10.74
N ARG A 181 13.06 29.75 10.48
CA ARG A 181 14.13 29.66 9.49
C ARG A 181 15.16 28.60 9.85
N ASP A 182 15.63 28.62 11.10
CA ASP A 182 16.65 27.68 11.58
C ASP A 182 16.09 26.25 11.67
N ALA A 183 14.81 26.14 12.04
CA ALA A 183 14.08 24.86 11.98
C ALA A 183 13.93 24.35 10.53
N ALA A 184 13.60 25.23 9.57
CA ALA A 184 13.49 24.85 8.17
C ALA A 184 14.81 24.32 7.60
N ASP A 185 15.93 25.00 7.91
CA ASP A 185 17.24 24.56 7.45
C ASP A 185 17.63 23.17 7.97
N LYS A 186 17.33 22.93 9.27
CA LYS A 186 17.59 21.63 9.88
C LYS A 186 16.76 20.54 9.21
N ILE A 187 15.45 20.78 9.01
CA ILE A 187 14.55 19.82 8.38
C ILE A 187 14.98 19.53 6.92
N ILE A 188 15.33 20.57 6.15
CA ILE A 188 15.75 20.39 4.76
C ILE A 188 17.03 19.57 4.67
N LYS A 189 18.01 19.81 5.54
CA LYS A 189 19.24 19.01 5.59
C LYS A 189 18.96 17.56 5.94
N ASP A 190 18.12 17.30 6.95
CA ASP A 190 17.73 15.95 7.34
C ASP A 190 17.01 15.21 6.20
N LEU A 191 16.11 15.87 5.46
CA LEU A 191 15.44 15.31 4.30
C LEU A 191 16.39 15.01 3.13
N LEU A 192 17.43 15.85 2.94
CA LEU A 192 18.48 15.61 1.94
C LEU A 192 19.34 14.42 2.32
N ASP A 193 19.79 14.35 3.58
CA ASP A 193 20.63 13.26 4.08
C ASP A 193 19.90 11.90 3.99
N ARG A 194 18.58 11.90 4.12
CA ARG A 194 17.71 10.71 3.96
C ARG A 194 17.34 10.41 2.51
N GLY A 195 17.74 11.25 1.56
CA GLY A 195 17.40 11.07 0.15
C GLY A 195 15.93 11.25 -0.20
N LEU A 196 15.15 11.94 0.63
CA LEU A 196 13.77 12.33 0.36
C LEU A 196 13.68 13.59 -0.49
N LEU A 197 14.68 14.47 -0.36
CA LEU A 197 14.94 15.63 -1.22
C LEU A 197 16.23 15.45 -1.99
N ARG A 198 16.35 16.14 -3.11
CA ARG A 198 17.61 16.32 -3.84
C ARG A 198 17.74 17.76 -4.35
N HIS A 199 18.95 18.18 -4.71
CA HIS A 199 19.20 19.46 -5.37
C HIS A 199 18.48 19.50 -6.73
N SER A 200 17.90 20.66 -7.06
CA SER A 200 17.10 20.86 -8.26
C SER A 200 17.68 21.91 -9.20
N LYS A 201 17.44 21.72 -10.49
CA LYS A 201 17.60 22.69 -11.56
C LYS A 201 16.29 23.00 -12.25
N SER A 202 15.16 22.67 -11.62
CA SER A 202 13.83 22.83 -12.18
C SER A 202 13.49 24.26 -12.50
N GLU A 203 12.71 24.44 -13.53
CA GLU A 203 12.05 25.73 -13.87
C GLU A 203 10.85 26.01 -12.97
N TRP A 204 10.34 24.99 -12.26
CA TRP A 204 9.28 25.14 -11.26
C TRP A 204 9.90 25.53 -9.93
N ALA A 205 9.16 26.32 -9.14
CA ALA A 205 9.56 26.63 -7.78
C ALA A 205 8.35 27.01 -6.92
N SER A 206 8.11 26.27 -5.85
CA SER A 206 7.08 26.54 -4.84
C SER A 206 7.74 26.99 -3.53
N PRO A 207 7.23 28.01 -2.83
CA PRO A 207 7.80 28.42 -1.57
C PRO A 207 7.45 27.46 -0.44
N ILE A 208 8.34 27.36 0.56
CA ILE A 208 8.08 26.66 1.81
C ILE A 208 7.33 27.54 2.81
N VAL A 209 6.56 26.90 3.69
CA VAL A 209 5.86 27.50 4.82
C VAL A 209 6.13 26.65 6.05
N MET A 210 6.46 27.31 7.17
CA MET A 210 6.67 26.64 8.45
C MET A 210 5.44 26.78 9.33
N VAL A 211 4.83 25.67 9.73
CA VAL A 211 3.65 25.64 10.60
C VAL A 211 4.04 25.06 11.96
N ARG A 212 3.70 25.76 13.04
CA ARG A 212 3.93 25.25 14.40
C ARG A 212 3.04 24.03 14.65
N LYS A 213 3.63 22.96 15.22
CA LYS A 213 2.85 21.78 15.68
C LYS A 213 2.02 22.15 16.92
N LYS A 214 1.13 21.23 17.34
CA LYS A 214 0.25 21.42 18.52
C LYS A 214 1.04 21.69 19.81
N ASP A 215 2.25 21.17 19.94
CA ASP A 215 3.17 21.40 21.07
C ASP A 215 3.73 22.84 21.14
N LYS A 216 3.47 23.66 20.11
CA LYS A 216 3.95 25.04 19.94
C LYS A 216 5.49 25.20 19.96
N LYS A 217 6.25 24.11 20.09
CA LYS A 217 7.72 24.09 20.17
C LYS A 217 8.36 23.65 18.86
N THR A 218 7.75 22.69 18.17
CA THR A 218 8.27 22.12 16.93
C THR A 218 7.53 22.66 15.71
N PHE A 219 8.21 22.59 14.55
CA PHE A 219 7.67 23.04 13.28
C PHE A 219 7.45 21.87 12.33
N ARG A 220 6.44 22.02 11.47
CA ARG A 220 6.22 21.18 10.29
C ARG A 220 6.57 21.98 9.05
N LEU A 221 7.40 21.41 8.17
CA LEU A 221 7.67 21.95 6.84
C LEU A 221 6.46 21.65 5.95
N CYS A 222 5.88 22.69 5.37
CA CYS A 222 4.84 22.60 4.38
C CYS A 222 5.31 23.24 3.07
N CYS A 223 4.86 22.70 1.94
CA CYS A 223 5.13 23.26 0.62
C CYS A 223 3.88 23.95 0.09
N ASP A 224 4.00 25.17 -0.38
CA ASP A 224 2.85 25.89 -0.94
C ASP A 224 2.69 25.60 -2.43
N TYR A 225 2.06 24.45 -2.71
CA TYR A 225 1.79 23.99 -4.08
C TYR A 225 0.51 24.55 -4.69
N ARG A 226 -0.16 25.54 -4.09
CA ARG A 226 -1.42 26.09 -4.60
C ARG A 226 -1.34 26.54 -6.07
N ALA A 227 -0.24 27.17 -6.45
CA ALA A 227 -0.04 27.62 -7.83
C ALA A 227 0.19 26.43 -8.80
N CYS A 228 0.95 25.42 -8.38
CA CYS A 228 1.12 24.18 -9.15
C CYS A 228 -0.21 23.42 -9.26
N ASN A 229 -0.93 23.28 -8.15
CA ASN A 229 -2.24 22.61 -8.11
C ASN A 229 -3.27 23.27 -9.03
N ALA A 230 -3.26 24.60 -9.15
CA ALA A 230 -4.19 25.34 -9.99
C ALA A 230 -4.04 25.02 -11.49
N VAL A 231 -2.88 24.57 -11.94
CA VAL A 231 -2.61 24.18 -13.33
C VAL A 231 -2.50 22.66 -13.51
N SER A 232 -2.59 21.90 -12.43
CA SER A 232 -2.57 20.44 -12.47
C SER A 232 -3.96 19.88 -12.73
N LYS A 233 -4.04 18.83 -13.54
CA LYS A 233 -5.27 18.07 -13.71
C LYS A 233 -5.61 17.35 -12.42
N SER A 234 -6.86 17.48 -11.96
CA SER A 234 -7.35 16.78 -10.78
C SER A 234 -7.51 15.29 -11.08
N ASP A 235 -7.10 14.45 -10.15
CA ASP A 235 -7.41 13.03 -10.14
C ASP A 235 -8.80 12.83 -9.52
N GLY A 236 -9.71 12.23 -10.25
CA GLY A 236 -11.10 11.99 -9.84
C GLY A 236 -11.31 10.72 -9.00
N TYR A 237 -10.26 10.08 -8.47
CA TYR A 237 -10.44 8.87 -7.67
C TYR A 237 -11.28 9.18 -6.41
N PRO A 238 -12.38 8.43 -6.17
CA PRO A 238 -13.31 8.71 -5.08
C PRO A 238 -12.65 8.47 -3.72
N GLN A 239 -13.00 9.33 -2.77
CA GLN A 239 -12.71 9.09 -1.36
C GLN A 239 -13.87 8.28 -0.75
N PRO A 240 -13.61 7.40 0.21
CA PRO A 240 -14.67 6.69 0.93
C PRO A 240 -15.64 7.67 1.59
N LEU A 241 -16.93 7.36 1.55
CA LEU A 241 -17.93 8.13 2.28
C LEU A 241 -17.88 7.77 3.76
N ILE A 242 -17.75 8.78 4.61
CA ILE A 242 -17.63 8.58 6.07
C ILE A 242 -18.85 7.82 6.60
N GLU A 243 -20.05 8.11 6.10
CA GLU A 243 -21.29 7.44 6.53
C GLU A 243 -21.29 5.94 6.20
N GLU A 244 -20.85 5.57 4.99
CA GLU A 244 -20.72 4.16 4.58
C GLU A 244 -19.64 3.44 5.39
N THR A 245 -18.52 4.14 5.66
CA THR A 245 -17.44 3.63 6.50
C THR A 245 -17.94 3.33 7.92
N LEU A 246 -18.70 4.25 8.52
CA LEU A 246 -19.27 4.05 9.85
C LEU A 246 -20.34 2.94 9.89
N GLN A 247 -21.15 2.82 8.84
CA GLN A 247 -22.16 1.74 8.73
C GLN A 247 -21.50 0.37 8.69
N SER A 248 -20.37 0.24 8.00
CA SER A 248 -19.62 -1.03 7.90
C SER A 248 -19.08 -1.51 9.25
N LEU A 249 -18.86 -0.61 10.20
CA LEU A 249 -18.39 -0.92 11.57
C LEU A 249 -19.48 -1.42 12.52
N GLY A 250 -20.76 -1.28 12.17
CA GLY A 250 -21.90 -1.34 13.09
C GLY A 250 -22.10 -2.66 13.87
N ASN A 251 -21.52 -3.79 13.42
CA ASN A 251 -21.67 -5.10 14.07
C ASN A 251 -20.37 -5.64 14.67
N ALA A 252 -19.28 -4.91 14.58
CA ALA A 252 -18.00 -5.34 15.09
C ALA A 252 -17.92 -5.16 16.61
N LYS A 253 -17.17 -6.04 17.27
CA LYS A 253 -16.86 -5.95 18.71
C LYS A 253 -15.44 -5.52 18.95
N TYR A 254 -14.52 -5.92 18.09
CA TYR A 254 -13.11 -5.63 18.20
C TYR A 254 -12.66 -4.72 17.08
N TYR A 255 -11.84 -3.75 17.42
CA TYR A 255 -11.29 -2.77 16.51
C TYR A 255 -9.79 -2.62 16.74
N SER A 256 -9.02 -2.68 15.67
CA SER A 256 -7.60 -2.31 15.69
C SER A 256 -7.40 -1.11 14.78
N VAL A 257 -6.82 -0.05 15.32
CA VAL A 257 -6.56 1.19 14.58
C VAL A 257 -5.08 1.28 14.26
N GLY A 258 -4.74 1.53 13.00
CA GLY A 258 -3.39 1.74 12.52
C GLY A 258 -3.27 3.08 11.79
N ASP A 259 -2.11 3.71 11.92
CA ASP A 259 -1.71 4.90 11.14
C ASP A 259 -0.54 4.50 10.23
N VAL A 260 -0.64 4.81 8.94
CA VAL A 260 0.43 4.49 8.01
C VAL A 260 1.56 5.49 8.19
N ALA A 261 2.68 5.02 8.76
CA ALA A 261 3.84 5.85 9.09
C ALA A 261 4.32 6.65 7.87
N THR A 262 4.05 7.96 7.88
CA THR A 262 4.42 8.90 6.82
C THR A 262 4.05 8.42 5.41
N GLY A 263 2.83 7.86 5.25
CA GLY A 263 2.37 7.09 4.10
C GLY A 263 2.65 7.72 2.74
N TYR A 264 2.51 9.04 2.61
CA TYR A 264 2.78 9.75 1.35
C TYR A 264 4.25 9.63 0.91
N TRP A 265 5.20 9.64 1.82
CA TRP A 265 6.63 9.51 1.48
C TRP A 265 7.03 8.08 1.10
N GLN A 266 6.16 7.11 1.30
CA GLN A 266 6.35 5.74 0.83
C GLN A 266 6.09 5.61 -0.68
N ILE A 267 5.40 6.58 -1.30
CA ILE A 267 5.12 6.61 -2.73
C ILE A 267 6.21 7.41 -3.45
N PRO A 268 6.97 6.83 -4.38
CA PRO A 268 7.93 7.57 -5.19
C PRO A 268 7.23 8.54 -6.14
N MET A 269 7.91 9.64 -6.48
CA MET A 269 7.49 10.50 -7.56
C MET A 269 7.81 9.87 -8.92
N HIS A 270 6.89 9.96 -9.86
CA HIS A 270 7.19 9.64 -11.26
C HIS A 270 8.30 10.57 -11.78
N LYS A 271 9.27 10.03 -12.51
CA LYS A 271 10.47 10.76 -12.97
C LYS A 271 10.15 12.07 -13.71
N ASP A 272 9.08 12.09 -14.52
CA ASP A 272 8.64 13.26 -15.29
C ASP A 272 7.85 14.29 -14.44
N SER A 273 7.74 14.08 -13.14
CA SER A 273 6.99 14.95 -12.22
C SER A 273 7.82 15.43 -11.03
N ILE A 274 9.03 14.92 -10.88
CA ILE A 274 9.95 15.31 -9.80
C ILE A 274 10.23 16.82 -9.86
N ASP A 275 10.51 17.35 -11.04
CA ASP A 275 10.79 18.77 -11.28
C ASP A 275 9.66 19.71 -10.84
N LYS A 276 8.40 19.26 -10.95
CA LYS A 276 7.21 20.03 -10.54
C LYS A 276 7.05 20.14 -9.03
N THR A 277 7.73 19.27 -8.27
CA THR A 277 7.76 19.31 -6.81
C THR A 277 8.79 20.26 -6.23
N ALA A 278 9.51 21.02 -7.09
CA ALA A 278 10.61 21.86 -6.65
C ALA A 278 10.16 22.91 -5.64
N ILE A 279 10.93 23.00 -4.55
CA ILE A 279 10.73 23.95 -3.45
C ILE A 279 11.89 24.94 -3.38
N ALA A 280 11.54 26.22 -3.22
CA ALA A 280 12.50 27.30 -3.09
C ALA A 280 12.60 27.77 -1.63
N CYS A 281 13.81 27.81 -1.11
CA CYS A 281 14.11 28.36 0.20
C CYS A 281 15.46 29.09 0.20
N ARG A 282 15.89 29.60 1.34
CA ARG A 282 17.17 30.34 1.45
C ARG A 282 18.42 29.47 1.17
N LEU A 283 18.31 28.14 1.35
CA LEU A 283 19.41 27.21 1.06
C LEU A 283 19.53 26.87 -0.43
N GLY A 284 18.52 27.20 -1.24
CA GLY A 284 18.52 26.92 -2.65
C GLY A 284 17.22 26.37 -3.16
N LEU A 285 17.29 25.60 -4.24
CA LEU A 285 16.19 24.92 -4.91
C LEU A 285 16.37 23.41 -4.72
N PHE A 286 15.33 22.74 -4.24
CA PHE A 286 15.31 21.31 -3.98
C PHE A 286 14.05 20.70 -4.58
N GLU A 287 14.05 19.40 -4.86
CA GLU A 287 12.89 18.69 -5.37
C GLU A 287 12.68 17.36 -4.65
N TRP A 288 11.44 16.96 -4.49
CA TRP A 288 11.07 15.73 -3.82
C TRP A 288 11.22 14.53 -4.76
N VAL A 289 11.80 13.46 -4.24
CA VAL A 289 11.86 12.15 -4.95
C VAL A 289 10.72 11.23 -4.53
N VAL A 290 10.01 11.60 -3.47
CA VAL A 290 8.82 10.94 -2.94
C VAL A 290 7.64 11.91 -2.97
N MET A 291 6.41 11.41 -2.86
CA MET A 291 5.20 12.23 -2.92
C MET A 291 5.11 13.14 -1.68
N PRO A 292 5.22 14.47 -1.85
CA PRO A 292 5.12 15.40 -0.74
C PRO A 292 3.67 15.69 -0.38
N PHE A 293 3.47 16.19 0.85
CA PHE A 293 2.19 16.77 1.26
C PHE A 293 1.87 18.06 0.50
N GLY A 294 0.58 18.29 0.26
CA GLY A 294 0.06 19.52 -0.33
C GLY A 294 -0.19 19.50 -1.84
N LEU A 295 0.12 18.42 -2.53
CA LEU A 295 -0.30 18.19 -3.91
C LEU A 295 -1.77 17.77 -3.96
N SER A 296 -2.57 18.35 -4.89
CA SER A 296 -4.02 18.12 -4.98
C SER A 296 -4.40 16.67 -5.27
N SER A 297 -3.59 15.96 -6.08
CA SER A 297 -3.85 14.56 -6.45
C SER A 297 -3.18 13.54 -5.53
N ALA A 298 -2.45 13.97 -4.49
CA ALA A 298 -1.72 13.07 -3.60
C ALA A 298 -2.66 12.12 -2.85
N THR A 299 -3.75 12.66 -2.30
CA THR A 299 -4.77 11.89 -1.57
C THR A 299 -5.42 10.84 -2.47
N ALA A 300 -5.75 11.19 -3.72
CA ALA A 300 -6.32 10.26 -4.69
C ALA A 300 -5.37 9.12 -5.05
N THR A 301 -4.08 9.43 -5.26
CA THR A 301 -3.03 8.43 -5.51
C THR A 301 -2.88 7.48 -4.32
N PHE A 302 -2.85 8.02 -3.10
CA PHE A 302 -2.70 7.21 -1.89
C PHE A 302 -3.92 6.32 -1.65
N GLN A 303 -5.13 6.86 -1.76
CA GLN A 303 -6.36 6.10 -1.59
C GLN A 303 -6.47 4.96 -2.62
N ARG A 304 -6.10 5.20 -3.88
CA ARG A 304 -6.07 4.15 -4.92
C ARG A 304 -5.06 3.06 -4.56
N LEU A 305 -3.86 3.43 -4.07
CA LEU A 305 -2.86 2.46 -3.63
C LEU A 305 -3.41 1.59 -2.50
N MET A 306 -4.00 2.20 -1.47
CA MET A 306 -4.57 1.48 -0.34
C MET A 306 -5.73 0.57 -0.76
N SER A 307 -6.63 1.05 -1.61
CA SER A 307 -7.71 0.21 -2.15
C SER A 307 -7.18 -0.96 -2.99
N THR A 308 -6.07 -0.78 -3.70
CA THR A 308 -5.42 -1.86 -4.45
C THR A 308 -4.78 -2.89 -3.52
N ILE A 309 -4.14 -2.46 -2.42
CA ILE A 309 -3.49 -3.35 -1.45
C ILE A 309 -4.54 -4.14 -0.66
N LEU A 310 -5.59 -3.48 -0.20
CA LEU A 310 -6.61 -4.10 0.65
C LEU A 310 -7.57 -5.00 -0.15
N GLY A 311 -7.79 -4.69 -1.43
CA GLY A 311 -8.63 -5.51 -2.31
C GLY A 311 -9.98 -5.85 -1.68
N GLU A 312 -10.28 -7.14 -1.57
CA GLU A 312 -11.55 -7.66 -1.04
C GLU A 312 -11.72 -7.51 0.48
N MET A 313 -10.65 -7.24 1.21
CA MET A 313 -10.74 -6.97 2.66
C MET A 313 -11.39 -5.63 2.96
N GLN A 314 -11.35 -4.69 2.01
CA GLN A 314 -11.99 -3.39 2.16
C GLN A 314 -13.51 -3.55 2.29
N TYR A 315 -14.11 -2.94 3.32
CA TYR A 315 -15.51 -3.05 3.74
C TYR A 315 -15.97 -4.42 4.29
N THR A 316 -15.10 -5.44 4.33
CA THR A 316 -15.40 -6.73 4.97
C THR A 316 -14.77 -6.87 6.34
N SER A 317 -13.48 -6.60 6.46
CA SER A 317 -12.72 -6.71 7.70
C SER A 317 -11.77 -5.53 7.94
N CYS A 318 -11.65 -4.64 6.96
CA CYS A 318 -10.75 -3.51 7.01
C CYS A 318 -11.35 -2.30 6.30
N LEU A 319 -11.10 -1.12 6.83
CA LEU A 319 -11.45 0.16 6.24
C LEU A 319 -10.22 1.04 6.20
N VAL A 320 -10.11 1.83 5.14
CA VAL A 320 -9.06 2.83 5.02
C VAL A 320 -9.64 4.18 4.63
N TYR A 321 -9.23 5.21 5.34
CA TYR A 321 -9.53 6.58 5.02
C TYR A 321 -8.25 7.40 5.03
N VAL A 322 -7.69 7.58 3.84
CA VAL A 322 -6.37 8.18 3.62
C VAL A 322 -5.30 7.42 4.42
N ASP A 323 -4.69 8.02 5.44
CA ASP A 323 -3.61 7.42 6.25
C ASP A 323 -4.13 6.52 7.38
N ASP A 324 -5.41 6.64 7.75
CA ASP A 324 -6.03 5.88 8.86
C ASP A 324 -6.56 4.53 8.38
N LEU A 325 -6.17 3.46 9.06
CA LEU A 325 -6.58 2.08 8.83
C LEU A 325 -7.34 1.57 10.04
N ILE A 326 -8.48 0.91 9.83
CA ILE A 326 -9.25 0.24 10.88
C ILE A 326 -9.50 -1.20 10.43
N SER A 327 -8.99 -2.15 11.19
CA SER A 327 -9.39 -3.57 11.09
C SER A 327 -10.44 -3.84 12.13
N TYR A 328 -11.44 -4.63 11.79
CA TYR A 328 -12.57 -4.91 12.67
C TYR A 328 -13.12 -6.32 12.47
N GLY A 329 -13.72 -6.86 13.52
CA GLY A 329 -14.30 -8.19 13.51
C GLY A 329 -15.37 -8.41 14.60
N PRO A 330 -16.20 -9.46 14.45
CA PRO A 330 -17.23 -9.79 15.43
C PRO A 330 -16.67 -10.49 16.67
N ASP A 331 -15.50 -11.10 16.57
CA ASP A 331 -14.81 -11.94 17.55
C ASP A 331 -13.29 -11.84 17.39
#